data_e88ebe5d3076586fb57c91e50417a750
#
_entry.id   e88ebe5d3076586fb57c91e50417a750
#
_cell.length_a   1.000
_cell.length_b   1.000
_cell.length_c   1.000
_cell.angle_alpha   90.00
_cell.angle_beta   90.00
_cell.angle_gamma   90.00
#
_symmetry.space_group_name_H-M   'P 1'
#
loop_
_entity.id
_entity.type
_entity.pdbx_description
1 polymer ?
#
loop_
_entity_poly.entity_id
_entity_poly.type
_entity_poly.pdbx_seq_one_letter_code
_entity_poly.pdbx_strand_id
1 'polypeptide(L)'
;MVKVGIAACGTTPFTKDDDQIESTLFKSTNNLFENNSKINKKDIDAVLVSTNNNSKYLSPILSEMVGIQPKIAHSIESLCNSGTNSIVSAYSYIASGLAEMILISGAERHDSPGQILQWDNSRGEFKHPIFWASIFTKSYKREFSISDERLAVVSVKNHKQAKENPNAISNNTYTVQDVMNSKKLTDDLKLLDCSRPCTGSASIVLATEELTKSISDDPVWITGIGQKTTSASFTKNKSFTSMESTKAAAQSA
;
A
#
# COMPACT_ATOMS: atom_id res chain seq x y z
N MET A 1 21.17 3.31 16.90
CA MET A 1 19.87 2.94 16.30
C MET A 1 20.07 1.61 15.60
N VAL A 2 19.17 0.62 15.81
CA VAL A 2 19.26 -0.67 15.11
C VAL A 2 19.02 -0.43 13.63
N LYS A 3 19.88 -0.98 12.78
CA LYS A 3 19.78 -0.86 11.34
C LYS A 3 18.94 -2.02 10.79
N VAL A 4 17.85 -1.69 10.12
CA VAL A 4 16.91 -2.65 9.53
C VAL A 4 16.89 -2.48 8.02
N GLY A 5 17.01 -3.58 7.29
CA GLY A 5 17.00 -3.58 5.85
C GLY A 5 15.81 -4.32 5.25
N ILE A 6 15.48 -3.95 4.02
CA ILE A 6 14.62 -4.74 3.13
C ILE A 6 15.56 -5.69 2.39
N ALA A 7 15.48 -6.97 2.75
CA ALA A 7 16.39 -8.00 2.23
C ALA A 7 15.91 -8.61 0.91
N ALA A 8 14.59 -8.65 0.71
CA ALA A 8 13.98 -9.24 -0.49
C ALA A 8 12.58 -8.69 -0.73
N CYS A 9 12.10 -8.79 -1.96
CA CYS A 9 10.74 -8.47 -2.35
C CYS A 9 10.21 -9.44 -3.42
N GLY A 10 8.86 -9.55 -3.47
CA GLY A 10 8.15 -10.28 -4.49
C GLY A 10 6.79 -9.62 -4.75
N THR A 11 6.35 -9.62 -6.00
CA THR A 11 5.07 -9.01 -6.39
C THR A 11 4.35 -9.91 -7.39
N THR A 12 3.04 -9.68 -7.53
CA THR A 12 2.26 -10.21 -8.65
C THR A 12 1.98 -9.10 -9.65
N PRO A 13 1.66 -9.41 -10.90
CA PRO A 13 0.95 -8.47 -11.77
C PRO A 13 -0.36 -8.03 -11.12
N PHE A 14 -0.77 -6.78 -11.38
CA PHE A 14 -2.06 -6.26 -10.95
C PHE A 14 -3.09 -6.50 -12.06
N THR A 15 -4.12 -7.28 -11.73
CA THR A 15 -5.13 -7.74 -12.70
C THR A 15 -6.55 -7.44 -12.23
N LYS A 16 -7.55 -7.95 -12.98
CA LYS A 16 -8.96 -8.00 -12.55
C LYS A 16 -9.43 -9.44 -12.32
N ASP A 17 -8.50 -10.35 -12.10
CA ASP A 17 -8.82 -11.73 -11.85
C ASP A 17 -9.52 -11.91 -10.50
N ASP A 18 -10.39 -12.91 -10.43
CA ASP A 18 -11.16 -13.25 -9.23
C ASP A 18 -10.41 -14.21 -8.28
N ASP A 19 -9.08 -14.14 -8.27
CA ASP A 19 -8.27 -14.92 -7.35
C ASP A 19 -8.66 -14.67 -5.89
N GLN A 20 -8.66 -15.76 -5.11
CA GLN A 20 -8.86 -15.67 -3.66
C GLN A 20 -7.69 -14.90 -3.01
N ILE A 21 -7.98 -14.18 -1.93
CA ILE A 21 -6.97 -13.34 -1.26
C ILE A 21 -5.77 -14.16 -0.77
N GLU A 22 -6.02 -15.36 -0.27
CA GLU A 22 -5.00 -16.31 0.21
C GLU A 22 -4.07 -16.75 -0.94
N SER A 23 -4.65 -17.09 -2.08
CA SER A 23 -3.91 -17.45 -3.29
C SER A 23 -3.07 -16.29 -3.80
N THR A 24 -3.62 -15.08 -3.75
CA THR A 24 -2.93 -13.86 -4.18
C THR A 24 -1.74 -13.56 -3.28
N LEU A 25 -1.90 -13.66 -1.95
CA LEU A 25 -0.81 -13.54 -0.96
C LEU A 25 0.28 -14.59 -1.20
N PHE A 26 -0.13 -15.85 -1.41
CA PHE A 26 0.81 -16.94 -1.69
C PHE A 26 1.66 -16.66 -2.92
N LYS A 27 1.05 -16.20 -4.03
CA LYS A 27 1.77 -15.92 -5.28
C LYS A 27 2.93 -14.94 -5.09
N SER A 28 2.71 -13.77 -4.45
CA SER A 28 3.79 -12.80 -4.22
C SER A 28 4.86 -13.32 -3.27
N THR A 29 4.44 -14.05 -2.23
CA THR A 29 5.36 -14.62 -1.25
C THR A 29 6.21 -15.73 -1.87
N ASN A 30 5.59 -16.58 -2.70
CA ASN A 30 6.32 -17.63 -3.43
C ASN A 30 7.32 -17.02 -4.41
N ASN A 31 6.93 -16.00 -5.18
CA ASN A 31 7.82 -15.27 -6.08
C ASN A 31 9.02 -14.67 -5.30
N LEU A 32 8.79 -14.16 -4.09
CA LEU A 32 9.86 -13.66 -3.23
C LEU A 32 10.88 -14.76 -2.93
N PHE A 33 10.43 -15.95 -2.49
CA PHE A 33 11.34 -17.05 -2.14
C PHE A 33 12.03 -17.68 -3.36
N GLU A 34 11.32 -17.83 -4.48
CA GLU A 34 11.91 -18.36 -5.71
C GLU A 34 13.04 -17.48 -6.24
N ASN A 35 12.89 -16.15 -6.11
CA ASN A 35 13.90 -15.19 -6.56
C ASN A 35 15.02 -14.95 -5.52
N ASN A 36 14.90 -15.45 -4.30
CA ASN A 36 15.84 -15.21 -3.21
C ASN A 36 16.17 -16.49 -2.44
N SER A 37 16.93 -17.39 -3.08
CA SER A 37 17.30 -18.69 -2.53
C SER A 37 18.17 -18.64 -1.27
N LYS A 38 18.74 -17.50 -0.93
CA LYS A 38 19.52 -17.29 0.31
C LYS A 38 18.61 -17.18 1.56
N ILE A 39 17.29 -17.01 1.39
CA ILE A 39 16.37 -16.93 2.51
C ILE A 39 15.96 -18.34 2.96
N ASN A 40 16.31 -18.69 4.18
CA ASN A 40 15.80 -19.90 4.79
C ASN A 40 14.49 -19.60 5.52
N LYS A 41 13.42 -20.26 5.11
CA LYS A 41 12.06 -20.06 5.70
C LYS A 41 12.01 -20.34 7.21
N LYS A 42 12.92 -21.17 7.73
CA LYS A 42 13.00 -21.49 9.18
C LYS A 42 13.52 -20.32 10.02
N ASP A 43 14.19 -19.35 9.39
CA ASP A 43 14.76 -18.19 10.07
C ASP A 43 13.77 -17.02 10.14
N ILE A 44 12.56 -17.19 9.59
CA ILE A 44 11.52 -16.18 9.65
C ILE A 44 10.80 -16.28 11.00
N ASP A 45 11.03 -15.29 11.86
CA ASP A 45 10.44 -15.19 13.21
C ASP A 45 8.99 -14.72 13.20
N ALA A 46 8.63 -13.88 12.25
CA ALA A 46 7.29 -13.29 12.19
C ALA A 46 6.74 -13.24 10.76
N VAL A 47 5.42 -13.43 10.65
CA VAL A 47 4.66 -13.20 9.42
C VAL A 47 3.57 -12.17 9.71
N LEU A 48 3.58 -11.04 9.00
CA LEU A 48 2.59 -9.99 9.10
C LEU A 48 1.82 -9.90 7.79
N VAL A 49 0.50 -9.92 7.86
CA VAL A 49 -0.35 -9.77 6.67
C VAL A 49 -1.14 -8.48 6.74
N SER A 50 -1.14 -7.75 5.62
CA SER A 50 -1.88 -6.49 5.45
C SER A 50 -2.95 -6.66 4.38
N THR A 51 -4.19 -6.38 4.73
CA THR A 51 -5.28 -6.33 3.76
C THR A 51 -6.40 -5.43 4.27
N ASN A 52 -7.14 -4.86 3.35
CA ASN A 52 -8.39 -4.15 3.63
C ASN A 52 -9.62 -5.05 3.42
N ASN A 53 -9.39 -6.31 3.07
CA ASN A 53 -10.42 -7.33 2.92
C ASN A 53 -10.92 -7.80 4.30
N ASN A 54 -12.18 -8.24 4.36
CA ASN A 54 -12.77 -8.78 5.59
C ASN A 54 -12.29 -10.19 5.96
N SER A 55 -11.39 -10.79 5.19
CA SER A 55 -10.82 -12.10 5.48
C SER A 55 -10.04 -12.07 6.79
N LYS A 56 -10.24 -13.09 7.61
CA LYS A 56 -9.62 -13.23 8.92
C LYS A 56 -8.57 -14.32 8.89
N TYR A 57 -7.66 -14.27 9.87
CA TYR A 57 -6.69 -15.33 10.10
C TYR A 57 -5.68 -15.54 8.95
N LEU A 58 -5.52 -14.53 8.08
CA LEU A 58 -4.71 -14.65 6.87
C LEU A 58 -3.22 -14.89 7.14
N SER A 59 -2.67 -14.36 8.24
CA SER A 59 -1.24 -14.53 8.52
C SER A 59 -0.88 -15.98 8.87
N PRO A 60 -1.59 -16.68 9.78
CA PRO A 60 -1.38 -18.11 10.00
C PRO A 60 -1.65 -18.96 8.74
N ILE A 61 -2.69 -18.64 7.97
CA ILE A 61 -2.99 -19.35 6.71
C ILE A 61 -1.82 -19.21 5.71
N LEU A 62 -1.33 -18.00 5.50
CA LEU A 62 -0.18 -17.78 4.62
C LEU A 62 1.06 -18.53 5.14
N SER A 63 1.31 -18.48 6.46
CA SER A 63 2.45 -19.18 7.06
C SER A 63 2.42 -20.68 6.76
N GLU A 64 1.24 -21.30 6.91
CA GLU A 64 1.02 -22.71 6.58
C GLU A 64 1.24 -22.99 5.08
N MET A 65 0.63 -22.15 4.20
CA MET A 65 0.75 -22.31 2.74
C MET A 65 2.20 -22.26 2.25
N VAL A 66 3.02 -21.40 2.85
CA VAL A 66 4.44 -21.24 2.46
C VAL A 66 5.40 -22.09 3.25
N GLY A 67 4.92 -22.86 4.27
CA GLY A 67 5.72 -23.76 5.07
C GLY A 67 6.61 -23.04 6.11
N ILE A 68 6.12 -21.97 6.70
CA ILE A 68 6.77 -21.21 7.78
C ILE A 68 6.07 -21.49 9.10
N GLN A 69 6.84 -21.63 10.20
CA GLN A 69 6.33 -21.74 11.56
C GLN A 69 6.85 -20.58 12.41
N PRO A 70 6.28 -19.40 12.25
CA PRO A 70 6.79 -18.20 12.91
C PRO A 70 6.42 -18.16 14.39
N LYS A 71 7.20 -17.46 15.21
CA LYS A 71 6.85 -17.14 16.62
C LYS A 71 5.68 -16.14 16.69
N ILE A 72 5.56 -15.27 15.68
CA ILE A 72 4.57 -14.19 15.63
C ILE A 72 3.83 -14.27 14.29
N ALA A 73 2.49 -14.36 14.31
CA ALA A 73 1.67 -14.34 13.11
C ALA A 73 0.37 -13.58 13.36
N HIS A 74 0.21 -12.41 12.76
CA HIS A 74 -1.03 -11.65 12.85
C HIS A 74 -1.23 -10.71 11.67
N SER A 75 -2.46 -10.23 11.49
CA SER A 75 -2.81 -9.24 10.49
C SER A 75 -2.79 -7.83 11.06
N ILE A 76 -2.44 -6.86 10.23
CA ILE A 76 -2.47 -5.43 10.54
C ILE A 76 -3.46 -4.76 9.59
N GLU A 77 -4.42 -4.04 10.16
CA GLU A 77 -5.44 -3.30 9.45
C GLU A 77 -5.36 -1.81 9.81
N SER A 78 -5.29 -0.96 8.81
CA SER A 78 -5.31 0.50 8.90
C SER A 78 -5.73 1.09 7.56
N LEU A 79 -6.72 0.47 6.91
CA LEU A 79 -7.17 0.79 5.56
C LEU A 79 -5.99 0.82 4.56
N CYS A 80 -5.96 1.83 3.71
CA CYS A 80 -4.90 2.01 2.69
C CYS A 80 -3.49 2.12 3.27
N ASN A 81 -3.33 2.37 4.58
CA ASN A 81 -2.04 2.48 5.27
C ASN A 81 -1.58 1.16 5.92
N SER A 82 -2.32 0.06 5.76
CA SER A 82 -2.02 -1.22 6.43
C SER A 82 -0.62 -1.73 6.10
N GLY A 83 -0.21 -1.66 4.83
CA GLY A 83 1.13 -2.08 4.41
C GLY A 83 2.25 -1.28 5.08
N THR A 84 2.15 0.04 5.12
CA THR A 84 3.13 0.90 5.80
C THR A 84 3.17 0.64 7.30
N ASN A 85 2.01 0.45 7.94
CA ASN A 85 1.94 0.12 9.36
C ASN A 85 2.57 -1.25 9.66
N SER A 86 2.47 -2.21 8.75
CA SER A 86 3.16 -3.49 8.90
C SER A 86 4.68 -3.35 8.84
N ILE A 87 5.20 -2.47 7.97
CA ILE A 87 6.63 -2.15 7.93
C ILE A 87 7.08 -1.52 9.25
N VAL A 88 6.33 -0.56 9.80
CA VAL A 88 6.66 0.07 11.09
C VAL A 88 6.62 -0.93 12.25
N SER A 89 5.63 -1.83 12.26
CA SER A 89 5.53 -2.89 13.28
C SER A 89 6.71 -3.86 13.18
N ALA A 90 7.05 -4.30 11.98
CA ALA A 90 8.19 -5.18 11.74
C ALA A 90 9.52 -4.53 12.15
N TYR A 91 9.72 -3.26 11.76
CA TYR A 91 10.87 -2.48 12.22
C TYR A 91 10.95 -2.47 13.76
N SER A 92 9.82 -2.22 14.43
CA SER A 92 9.76 -2.16 15.89
C SER A 92 10.09 -3.51 16.54
N TYR A 93 9.64 -4.63 15.96
CA TYR A 93 9.97 -5.97 16.44
C TYR A 93 11.46 -6.29 16.29
N ILE A 94 12.07 -5.91 15.16
CA ILE A 94 13.51 -6.08 14.94
C ILE A 94 14.29 -5.16 15.88
N ALA A 95 13.92 -3.91 15.99
CA ALA A 95 14.60 -2.94 16.83
C ALA A 95 14.54 -3.28 18.33
N SER A 96 13.48 -3.97 18.78
CA SER A 96 13.32 -4.45 20.17
C SER A 96 13.94 -5.82 20.44
N GLY A 97 14.46 -6.51 19.39
CA GLY A 97 15.02 -7.84 19.51
C GLY A 97 13.98 -8.97 19.63
N LEU A 98 12.71 -8.69 19.37
CA LEU A 98 11.65 -9.71 19.36
C LEU A 98 11.73 -10.62 18.13
N ALA A 99 12.30 -10.12 17.04
CA ALA A 99 12.50 -10.85 15.80
C ALA A 99 13.77 -10.36 15.09
N GLU A 100 14.37 -11.22 14.28
CA GLU A 100 15.52 -10.88 13.44
C GLU A 100 15.17 -10.83 11.97
N MET A 101 14.19 -11.63 11.53
CA MET A 101 13.69 -11.70 10.15
C MET A 101 12.17 -11.78 10.11
N ILE A 102 11.53 -10.91 9.34
CA ILE A 102 10.08 -10.79 9.28
C ILE A 102 9.61 -10.76 7.84
N LEU A 103 8.67 -11.64 7.49
CA LEU A 103 7.92 -11.60 6.25
C LEU A 103 6.69 -10.69 6.43
N ILE A 104 6.55 -9.73 5.55
CA ILE A 104 5.35 -8.91 5.41
C ILE A 104 4.74 -9.22 4.04
N SER A 105 3.45 -9.51 3.99
CA SER A 105 2.72 -9.68 2.74
C SER A 105 1.42 -8.90 2.78
N GLY A 106 1.09 -8.26 1.67
CA GLY A 106 -0.15 -7.50 1.51
C GLY A 106 -0.84 -7.83 0.20
N ALA A 107 -2.16 -7.98 0.24
CA ALA A 107 -2.95 -8.24 -0.95
C ALA A 107 -4.30 -7.55 -0.89
N GLU A 108 -4.80 -7.18 -2.07
CA GLU A 108 -6.16 -6.69 -2.25
C GLU A 108 -6.81 -7.31 -3.49
N ARG A 109 -8.12 -7.35 -3.47
CA ARG A 109 -8.95 -7.74 -4.61
C ARG A 109 -9.63 -6.53 -5.21
N HIS A 110 -9.90 -6.59 -6.52
CA HIS A 110 -10.58 -5.52 -7.25
C HIS A 110 -12.01 -5.25 -6.75
N ASP A 111 -12.64 -6.23 -6.09
CA ASP A 111 -13.97 -6.16 -5.49
C ASP A 111 -13.95 -5.96 -3.97
N SER A 112 -12.80 -5.63 -3.41
CA SER A 112 -12.66 -5.40 -1.97
C SER A 112 -13.62 -4.32 -1.46
N PRO A 113 -14.42 -4.60 -0.41
CA PRO A 113 -15.39 -3.65 0.13
C PRO A 113 -14.76 -2.53 0.96
N GLY A 114 -13.47 -2.57 1.19
CA GLY A 114 -12.75 -1.66 2.09
C GLY A 114 -12.73 -0.20 1.69
N GLN A 115 -13.32 0.16 0.55
CA GLN A 115 -13.41 1.53 0.07
C GLN A 115 -14.57 2.33 0.71
N ILE A 116 -15.52 1.66 1.38
CA ILE A 116 -16.70 2.32 1.96
C ILE A 116 -16.46 2.58 3.44
N LEU A 117 -16.32 3.85 3.80
CA LEU A 117 -16.05 4.31 5.17
C LEU A 117 -17.34 4.38 5.98
N GLN A 118 -17.83 3.24 6.41
CA GLN A 118 -19.17 3.11 7.01
C GLN A 118 -19.28 3.72 8.42
N TRP A 119 -18.17 3.79 9.16
CA TRP A 119 -18.16 4.34 10.52
C TRP A 119 -18.27 5.86 10.58
N ASP A 120 -17.96 6.58 9.49
CA ASP A 120 -17.97 8.04 9.49
C ASP A 120 -19.36 8.57 9.14
N ASN A 121 -20.21 8.68 10.15
CA ASN A 121 -21.56 9.22 10.00
C ASN A 121 -21.60 10.69 9.55
N SER A 122 -20.49 11.43 9.70
CA SER A 122 -20.39 12.81 9.24
C SER A 122 -20.41 12.93 7.71
N ARG A 123 -20.20 11.83 6.99
CA ARG A 123 -20.24 11.77 5.53
C ARG A 123 -21.65 11.67 4.95
N GLY A 124 -22.65 11.43 5.77
CA GLY A 124 -24.01 11.17 5.30
C GLY A 124 -24.02 10.01 4.29
N GLU A 125 -24.58 10.22 3.12
CA GLU A 125 -24.64 9.24 2.03
C GLU A 125 -23.34 9.19 1.19
N PHE A 126 -22.44 10.17 1.32
CA PHE A 126 -21.20 10.29 0.55
C PHE A 126 -20.06 9.49 1.18
N LYS A 127 -20.28 8.22 1.47
CA LYS A 127 -19.30 7.35 2.16
C LYS A 127 -18.15 6.88 1.27
N HIS A 128 -18.32 6.89 -0.05
CA HIS A 128 -17.25 6.48 -0.95
C HIS A 128 -16.13 7.55 -0.99
N PRO A 129 -14.84 7.15 -0.87
CA PRO A 129 -13.70 8.07 -0.83
C PRO A 129 -13.61 9.07 -1.99
N ILE A 130 -14.16 8.72 -3.16
CA ILE A 130 -14.13 9.59 -4.34
C ILE A 130 -14.80 10.95 -4.09
N PHE A 131 -15.87 11.00 -3.30
CA PHE A 131 -16.55 12.26 -2.98
C PHE A 131 -15.66 13.19 -2.15
N TRP A 132 -14.88 12.62 -1.25
CA TRP A 132 -13.94 13.37 -0.42
C TRP A 132 -12.68 13.76 -1.20
N ALA A 133 -12.20 12.90 -2.08
CA ALA A 133 -11.15 13.26 -3.03
C ALA A 133 -11.58 14.44 -3.92
N SER A 134 -12.85 14.47 -4.35
CA SER A 134 -13.41 15.60 -5.09
C SER A 134 -13.39 16.91 -4.28
N ILE A 135 -13.78 16.88 -2.99
CA ILE A 135 -13.73 18.06 -2.11
C ILE A 135 -12.29 18.56 -1.93
N PHE A 136 -11.32 17.65 -1.71
CA PHE A 136 -9.91 18.02 -1.63
C PHE A 136 -9.44 18.65 -2.94
N THR A 137 -9.77 18.03 -4.08
CA THR A 137 -9.41 18.54 -5.41
C THR A 137 -9.98 19.93 -5.66
N LYS A 138 -11.26 20.12 -5.37
CA LYS A 138 -11.93 21.43 -5.51
C LYS A 138 -11.28 22.50 -4.64
N SER A 139 -11.00 22.18 -3.37
CA SER A 139 -10.36 23.09 -2.43
C SER A 139 -8.96 23.48 -2.89
N TYR A 140 -8.18 22.50 -3.34
CA TYR A 140 -6.82 22.69 -3.85
C TYR A 140 -6.80 23.57 -5.11
N LYS A 141 -7.66 23.26 -6.08
CA LYS A 141 -7.80 24.07 -7.31
C LYS A 141 -8.12 25.53 -6.99
N ARG A 142 -9.03 25.75 -6.05
CA ARG A 142 -9.44 27.12 -5.66
C ARG A 142 -8.34 27.87 -4.94
N GLU A 143 -7.64 27.23 -3.99
CA GLU A 143 -6.60 27.88 -3.18
C GLU A 143 -5.37 28.23 -4.00
N PHE A 144 -4.95 27.32 -4.89
CA PHE A 144 -3.70 27.46 -5.66
C PHE A 144 -3.92 27.86 -7.12
N SER A 145 -5.17 28.19 -7.52
CA SER A 145 -5.51 28.55 -8.91
C SER A 145 -5.03 27.52 -9.92
N ILE A 146 -5.22 26.22 -9.62
CA ILE A 146 -4.78 25.12 -10.48
C ILE A 146 -5.90 24.77 -11.46
N SER A 147 -5.58 24.71 -12.75
CA SER A 147 -6.52 24.29 -13.80
C SER A 147 -6.64 22.76 -13.88
N ASP A 148 -7.72 22.28 -14.51
CA ASP A 148 -7.94 20.84 -14.73
C ASP A 148 -6.86 20.25 -15.64
N GLU A 149 -6.36 21.00 -16.62
CA GLU A 149 -5.29 20.56 -17.51
C GLU A 149 -3.99 20.30 -16.73
N ARG A 150 -3.68 21.13 -15.73
CA ARG A 150 -2.50 20.90 -14.87
C ARG A 150 -2.64 19.64 -14.03
N LEU A 151 -3.84 19.33 -13.54
CA LEU A 151 -4.11 18.07 -12.85
C LEU A 151 -4.01 16.89 -13.82
N ALA A 152 -4.54 17.03 -15.03
CA ALA A 152 -4.48 16.00 -16.05
C ALA A 152 -3.03 15.61 -16.43
N VAL A 153 -2.08 16.54 -16.36
CA VAL A 153 -0.64 16.24 -16.57
C VAL A 153 -0.11 15.19 -15.60
N VAL A 154 -0.61 15.16 -14.34
CA VAL A 154 -0.21 14.15 -13.35
C VAL A 154 -0.66 12.77 -13.81
N SER A 155 -1.92 12.65 -14.27
CA SER A 155 -2.44 11.40 -14.83
C SER A 155 -1.64 10.94 -16.04
N VAL A 156 -1.41 11.82 -17.01
CA VAL A 156 -0.60 11.54 -18.22
C VAL A 156 0.79 11.01 -17.84
N LYS A 157 1.48 11.70 -16.93
CA LYS A 157 2.81 11.28 -16.44
C LYS A 157 2.76 9.89 -15.83
N ASN A 158 1.79 9.63 -14.96
CA ASN A 158 1.69 8.34 -14.26
C ASN A 158 1.38 7.20 -15.23
N HIS A 159 0.47 7.39 -16.18
CA HIS A 159 0.18 6.39 -17.21
C HIS A 159 1.38 6.13 -18.13
N LYS A 160 2.15 7.17 -18.48
CA LYS A 160 3.38 7.01 -19.24
C LYS A 160 4.41 6.15 -18.50
N GLN A 161 4.58 6.36 -17.18
CA GLN A 161 5.48 5.54 -16.38
C GLN A 161 4.95 4.11 -16.19
N ALA A 162 3.64 3.95 -16.03
CA ALA A 162 3.02 2.63 -15.90
C ALA A 162 3.25 1.74 -17.11
N LYS A 163 3.40 2.30 -18.31
CA LYS A 163 3.72 1.55 -19.53
C LYS A 163 5.00 0.72 -19.41
N GLU A 164 5.97 1.24 -18.69
CA GLU A 164 7.28 0.58 -18.47
C GLU A 164 7.25 -0.42 -17.29
N ASN A 165 6.13 -0.50 -16.55
CA ASN A 165 5.99 -1.41 -15.43
C ASN A 165 5.22 -2.68 -15.85
N PRO A 166 5.87 -3.86 -15.92
CA PRO A 166 5.23 -5.11 -16.34
C PRO A 166 4.11 -5.55 -15.40
N ASN A 167 4.08 -5.07 -14.15
CA ASN A 167 3.06 -5.39 -13.16
C ASN A 167 1.87 -4.42 -13.16
N ALA A 168 1.91 -3.34 -13.97
CA ALA A 168 0.81 -2.38 -13.99
C ALA A 168 -0.46 -2.97 -14.64
N ILE A 169 -1.63 -2.70 -14.06
CA ILE A 169 -2.94 -3.14 -14.60
C ILE A 169 -3.25 -2.56 -15.98
N SER A 170 -2.61 -1.47 -16.34
CA SER A 170 -2.80 -0.80 -17.64
C SER A 170 -1.48 -0.19 -18.11
N ASN A 171 -1.15 -0.47 -19.34
CA ASN A 171 0.01 0.07 -20.07
C ASN A 171 -0.40 1.06 -21.18
N ASN A 172 -1.64 1.55 -21.15
CA ASN A 172 -2.12 2.57 -22.06
C ASN A 172 -1.51 3.94 -21.71
N THR A 173 -1.17 4.70 -22.73
CA THR A 173 -0.77 6.11 -22.58
C THR A 173 -1.92 7.02 -23.02
N TYR A 174 -2.00 8.19 -22.42
CA TYR A 174 -3.05 9.16 -22.68
C TYR A 174 -2.46 10.54 -22.88
N THR A 175 -3.17 11.39 -23.64
CA THR A 175 -2.90 12.82 -23.74
C THR A 175 -3.68 13.58 -22.66
N VAL A 176 -3.33 14.85 -22.45
CA VAL A 176 -4.12 15.74 -21.58
C VAL A 176 -5.57 15.80 -22.05
N GLN A 177 -5.80 15.85 -23.37
CA GLN A 177 -7.16 15.92 -23.92
C GLN A 177 -7.95 14.63 -23.64
N ASP A 178 -7.32 13.43 -23.68
CA ASP A 178 -7.98 12.17 -23.34
C ASP A 178 -8.44 12.19 -21.87
N VAL A 179 -7.59 12.67 -20.98
CA VAL A 179 -7.95 12.81 -19.54
C VAL A 179 -9.10 13.79 -19.38
N MET A 180 -9.03 14.94 -20.01
CA MET A 180 -10.05 15.99 -19.95
C MET A 180 -11.41 15.53 -20.48
N ASN A 181 -11.42 14.69 -21.51
CA ASN A 181 -12.63 14.16 -22.15
C ASN A 181 -13.13 12.85 -21.48
N SER A 182 -12.39 12.29 -20.53
CA SER A 182 -12.79 11.06 -19.87
C SER A 182 -14.05 11.26 -19.00
N LYS A 183 -14.81 10.18 -18.77
CA LYS A 183 -16.08 10.20 -18.05
C LYS A 183 -15.92 10.90 -16.69
N LYS A 184 -16.76 11.90 -16.42
CA LYS A 184 -16.86 12.51 -15.09
C LYS A 184 -17.40 11.50 -14.08
N LEU A 185 -16.73 11.39 -12.94
CA LEU A 185 -17.16 10.61 -11.78
C LEU A 185 -17.76 11.49 -10.69
N THR A 186 -17.22 12.71 -10.55
CA THR A 186 -17.74 13.80 -9.73
C THR A 186 -17.54 15.12 -10.50
N ASP A 187 -17.91 16.25 -9.89
CA ASP A 187 -17.71 17.57 -10.52
C ASP A 187 -16.23 17.88 -10.79
N ASP A 188 -15.32 17.40 -9.93
CA ASP A 188 -13.90 17.74 -9.97
C ASP A 188 -13.00 16.56 -10.34
N LEU A 189 -13.53 15.34 -10.53
CA LEU A 189 -12.77 14.16 -10.86
C LEU A 189 -13.34 13.40 -12.05
N LYS A 190 -12.47 12.97 -12.93
CA LYS A 190 -12.76 12.18 -14.11
C LYS A 190 -12.19 10.76 -13.97
N LEU A 191 -12.62 9.84 -14.79
CA LEU A 191 -12.23 8.44 -14.74
C LEU A 191 -10.71 8.24 -14.81
N LEU A 192 -10.02 8.99 -15.66
CA LEU A 192 -8.56 8.89 -15.80
C LEU A 192 -7.77 9.66 -14.73
N ASP A 193 -8.44 10.42 -13.86
CA ASP A 193 -7.82 11.00 -12.66
C ASP A 193 -7.73 9.98 -11.51
N CYS A 194 -8.43 8.83 -11.61
CA CYS A 194 -8.58 7.87 -10.55
C CYS A 194 -7.84 6.55 -10.85
N SER A 195 -7.29 5.92 -9.81
CA SER A 195 -6.75 4.56 -9.91
C SER A 195 -7.88 3.55 -10.18
N ARG A 196 -7.53 2.45 -10.83
CA ARG A 196 -8.47 1.35 -11.08
C ARG A 196 -8.42 0.34 -9.95
N PRO A 197 -9.57 -0.18 -9.47
CA PRO A 197 -9.58 -1.34 -8.62
C PRO A 197 -8.90 -2.52 -9.32
N CYS A 198 -8.04 -3.24 -8.60
CA CYS A 198 -7.30 -4.38 -9.12
C CYS A 198 -7.04 -5.42 -8.02
N THR A 199 -6.81 -6.65 -8.45
CA THR A 199 -6.34 -7.76 -7.62
C THR A 199 -4.83 -7.84 -7.75
N GLY A 200 -4.13 -7.96 -6.63
CA GLY A 200 -2.68 -8.10 -6.63
C GLY A 200 -2.11 -8.16 -5.22
N SER A 201 -0.84 -8.54 -5.13
CA SER A 201 -0.11 -8.63 -3.87
C SER A 201 1.35 -8.24 -3.99
N ALA A 202 1.92 -7.87 -2.85
CA ALA A 202 3.35 -7.64 -2.68
C ALA A 202 3.80 -8.22 -1.35
N SER A 203 5.00 -8.77 -1.34
CA SER A 203 5.64 -9.33 -0.15
C SER A 203 7.06 -8.78 -0.03
N ILE A 204 7.50 -8.51 1.20
CA ILE A 204 8.85 -8.08 1.51
C ILE A 204 9.38 -8.83 2.72
N VAL A 205 10.70 -8.99 2.80
CA VAL A 205 11.38 -9.46 4.01
C VAL A 205 12.18 -8.31 4.61
N LEU A 206 11.89 -7.97 5.86
CA LEU A 206 12.72 -7.10 6.67
C LEU A 206 13.61 -7.96 7.57
N ALA A 207 14.87 -7.53 7.75
CA ALA A 207 15.81 -8.23 8.60
C ALA A 207 16.79 -7.28 9.29
N THR A 208 17.50 -7.81 10.30
CA THR A 208 18.65 -7.16 10.92
C THR A 208 19.72 -6.83 9.88
N GLU A 209 20.65 -5.95 10.21
CA GLU A 209 21.75 -5.56 9.31
C GLU A 209 22.55 -6.75 8.84
N GLU A 210 22.88 -7.68 9.73
CA GLU A 210 23.68 -8.86 9.43
C GLU A 210 22.96 -9.79 8.44
N LEU A 211 21.71 -10.14 8.72
CA LEU A 211 20.91 -11.00 7.85
C LEU A 211 20.62 -10.32 6.50
N THR A 212 20.34 -9.02 6.50
CA THR A 212 20.11 -8.29 5.25
C THR A 212 21.32 -8.35 4.34
N LYS A 213 22.54 -8.13 4.87
CA LYS A 213 23.79 -8.22 4.10
C LYS A 213 24.12 -9.64 3.62
N SER A 214 23.69 -10.67 4.35
CA SER A 214 23.90 -12.05 3.92
C SER A 214 22.96 -12.46 2.77
N ILE A 215 21.79 -11.85 2.69
CA ILE A 215 20.75 -12.15 1.69
C ILE A 215 20.93 -11.30 0.43
N SER A 216 21.08 -9.99 0.58
CA SER A 216 21.10 -9.03 -0.52
C SER A 216 22.49 -8.43 -0.73
N ASP A 217 22.96 -8.45 -1.98
CA ASP A 217 24.19 -7.78 -2.36
C ASP A 217 24.02 -6.25 -2.51
N ASP A 218 22.78 -5.78 -2.69
CA ASP A 218 22.40 -4.35 -2.76
C ASP A 218 21.22 -4.06 -1.81
N PRO A 219 21.46 -3.99 -0.50
CA PRO A 219 20.41 -3.85 0.49
C PRO A 219 19.80 -2.44 0.53
N VAL A 220 18.49 -2.35 0.69
CA VAL A 220 17.78 -1.11 0.93
C VAL A 220 17.55 -0.92 2.44
N TRP A 221 17.98 0.21 2.98
CA TRP A 221 17.93 0.48 4.41
C TRP A 221 16.76 1.39 4.79
N ILE A 222 16.08 1.08 5.89
CA ILE A 222 15.10 1.98 6.50
C ILE A 222 15.88 2.97 7.37
N THR A 223 15.94 4.22 6.92
CA THR A 223 16.72 5.29 7.57
C THR A 223 15.89 6.16 8.50
N GLY A 224 14.58 6.14 8.37
CA GLY A 224 13.66 6.88 9.23
C GLY A 224 12.25 6.32 9.20
N ILE A 225 11.52 6.53 10.28
CA ILE A 225 10.12 6.16 10.43
C ILE A 225 9.36 7.30 11.07
N GLY A 226 8.25 7.68 10.44
CA GLY A 226 7.35 8.68 10.99
C GLY A 226 5.90 8.25 10.87
N GLN A 227 5.15 8.44 11.94
CA GLN A 227 3.71 8.18 11.98
C GLN A 227 2.97 9.33 12.66
N LYS A 228 1.80 9.65 12.15
CA LYS A 228 0.89 10.61 12.78
C LYS A 228 -0.56 10.29 12.43
N THR A 229 -1.38 10.16 13.45
CA THR A 229 -2.83 10.06 13.31
C THR A 229 -3.45 11.43 13.63
N THR A 230 -4.39 11.88 12.79
CA THR A 230 -5.24 13.02 13.05
C THR A 230 -6.66 12.54 13.34
N SER A 231 -7.67 12.99 12.62
CA SER A 231 -9.05 12.55 12.84
C SER A 231 -9.46 11.45 11.87
N ALA A 232 -10.22 10.47 12.34
CA ALA A 232 -10.89 9.50 11.48
C ALA A 232 -12.08 10.13 10.71
N SER A 233 -12.58 11.28 11.14
CA SER A 233 -13.68 12.00 10.49
C SER A 233 -13.12 13.13 9.61
N PHE A 234 -13.50 13.13 8.33
CA PHE A 234 -13.10 14.18 7.38
C PHE A 234 -13.59 15.56 7.77
N THR A 235 -14.77 15.68 8.35
CA THR A 235 -15.35 16.98 8.75
C THR A 235 -14.60 17.64 9.90
N LYS A 236 -13.76 16.90 10.61
CA LYS A 236 -12.87 17.42 11.67
C LYS A 236 -11.51 17.87 11.17
N ASN A 237 -11.22 17.72 9.88
CA ASN A 237 -9.99 18.24 9.30
C ASN A 237 -10.01 19.77 9.31
N LYS A 238 -8.90 20.35 9.72
CA LYS A 238 -8.74 21.83 9.78
C LYS A 238 -8.56 22.45 8.39
N SER A 239 -8.12 21.67 7.43
CA SER A 239 -7.87 22.09 6.05
C SER A 239 -8.18 20.96 5.08
N PHE A 240 -8.65 21.32 3.89
CA PHE A 240 -8.81 20.39 2.75
C PHE A 240 -7.72 20.59 1.67
N THR A 241 -6.71 21.38 1.96
CA THR A 241 -5.59 21.65 1.05
C THR A 241 -4.24 21.26 1.66
N SER A 242 -4.26 20.82 2.93
CA SER A 242 -3.08 20.38 3.68
C SER A 242 -3.31 18.99 4.27
N MET A 243 -2.27 18.14 4.19
CA MET A 243 -2.23 16.81 4.79
C MET A 243 -1.36 16.84 6.05
N GLU A 244 -1.91 17.34 7.16
CA GLU A 244 -1.17 17.57 8.42
C GLU A 244 -0.56 16.27 8.98
N SER A 245 -1.27 15.13 8.87
CA SER A 245 -0.72 13.85 9.31
C SER A 245 0.50 13.45 8.49
N THR A 246 0.44 13.59 7.16
CA THR A 246 1.56 13.26 6.26
C THR A 246 2.76 14.17 6.51
N LYS A 247 2.51 15.48 6.67
CA LYS A 247 3.57 16.46 6.98
C LYS A 247 4.26 16.13 8.30
N ALA A 248 3.50 15.87 9.35
CA ALA A 248 4.06 15.56 10.67
C ALA A 248 4.79 14.20 10.66
N ALA A 249 4.27 13.18 9.96
CA ALA A 249 4.94 11.90 9.81
C ALA A 249 6.28 12.05 9.06
N ALA A 250 6.30 12.81 7.97
CA ALA A 250 7.52 13.07 7.20
C ALA A 250 8.58 13.85 7.99
N GLN A 251 8.16 14.77 8.89
CA GLN A 251 9.07 15.50 9.76
C GLN A 251 9.67 14.63 10.88
N SER A 252 8.98 13.52 11.22
CA SER A 252 9.45 12.59 12.26
C SER A 252 10.38 11.52 11.71
N ALA A 253 10.32 11.25 10.41
CA ALA A 253 11.20 10.30 9.72
C ALA A 253 12.54 10.91 9.37
#